data_5e0de9ef172702ed077a328b8d66b339
#
_entry.id   5e0de9ef172702ed077a328b8d66b339
#
_cell.length_a   1.000
_cell.length_b   1.000
_cell.length_c   1.000
_cell.angle_alpha   90.00
_cell.angle_beta   90.00
_cell.angle_gamma   90.00
#
_symmetry.space_group_name_H-M   'P 1'
#
loop_
_entity.id
_entity.type
_entity.pdbx_description
1 polymer ?
#
loop_
_entity_poly.entity_id
_entity_poly.type
_entity_poly.pdbx_seq_one_letter_code
_entity_poly.pdbx_strand_id
1 'polypeptide(L)'
;MDYDVVVAGGSVAGLLCAREIALRGHKVLVIEEDYEIGTPEHCGGLVSISAMDDLGIIPMRATLDNKVRTARMISPSGKSFTLDARPQQVIVLDRREFDKQIAHQAKVNGAEIRVRSSLREITKDGVKTSDGDIKCKVIVDARGVSSLIHKDRTGTLQSAQYEVYADWIDKEQVEVYLDQEKYPGFFAWIIPTRRDEAKVGVAGKGINPAAVLEDFLKQKGNYSTVRKIFAPIWVKGPIKEFVTGNIVTVGDAAGQAKPTTAGGIYSSGLGGILAGNAISKFLESGKEAELQKYQKEWSDKFGKEFEQMLLARSLLERLDNKSINDLFESITPQVLEEISKEGSFDFHTVSVAKLLGVKGSVKAIQAILGNELRRLLS
;
A
#
# COMPACT_ATOMS: atom_id res chain seq x y z
N MET A 1 -19.16 19.94 22.13
CA MET A 1 -18.24 19.19 21.24
C MET A 1 -18.97 17.92 20.85
N ASP A 2 -19.08 17.66 19.57
CA ASP A 2 -19.94 16.58 19.10
C ASP A 2 -19.23 15.22 19.22
N TYR A 3 -17.92 15.24 18.87
CA TYR A 3 -17.03 14.07 18.98
C TYR A 3 -15.69 14.47 19.60
N ASP A 4 -14.97 13.50 20.18
CA ASP A 4 -13.57 13.71 20.57
C ASP A 4 -12.69 13.70 19.32
N VAL A 5 -12.97 12.79 18.37
CA VAL A 5 -12.18 12.61 17.15
C VAL A 5 -13.09 12.48 15.93
N VAL A 6 -12.69 13.13 14.83
CA VAL A 6 -13.24 12.87 13.49
C VAL A 6 -12.13 12.28 12.62
N VAL A 7 -12.41 11.12 12.03
CA VAL A 7 -11.54 10.41 11.08
C VAL A 7 -12.11 10.60 9.67
N ALA A 8 -11.37 11.26 8.80
CA ALA A 8 -11.75 11.46 7.40
C ALA A 8 -11.09 10.38 6.53
N GLY A 9 -11.90 9.44 6.05
CA GLY A 9 -11.51 8.28 5.24
C GLY A 9 -11.75 6.95 5.95
N GLY A 10 -12.60 6.13 5.35
CA GLY A 10 -13.08 4.83 5.85
C GLY A 10 -12.36 3.62 5.24
N SER A 11 -11.04 3.70 5.03
CA SER A 11 -10.22 2.55 4.63
C SER A 11 -9.38 2.03 5.80
N VAL A 12 -8.51 1.04 5.57
CA VAL A 12 -7.79 0.28 6.61
C VAL A 12 -7.20 1.16 7.71
N ALA A 13 -6.44 2.20 7.36
CA ALA A 13 -5.76 3.04 8.35
C ALA A 13 -6.75 3.85 9.21
N GLY A 14 -7.74 4.49 8.58
CA GLY A 14 -8.75 5.28 9.28
C GLY A 14 -9.64 4.42 10.17
N LEU A 15 -10.07 3.27 9.67
CA LEU A 15 -10.93 2.34 10.41
C LEU A 15 -10.20 1.70 11.61
N LEU A 16 -8.94 1.31 11.45
CA LEU A 16 -8.14 0.79 12.56
C LEU A 16 -7.84 1.87 13.59
N CYS A 17 -7.57 3.11 13.17
CA CYS A 17 -7.43 4.25 14.07
C CYS A 17 -8.72 4.47 14.89
N ALA A 18 -9.87 4.49 14.22
CA ALA A 18 -11.16 4.64 14.87
C ALA A 18 -11.48 3.48 15.83
N ARG A 19 -11.13 2.23 15.45
CA ARG A 19 -11.27 1.05 16.32
C ARG A 19 -10.53 1.25 17.64
N GLU A 20 -9.27 1.65 17.59
CA GLU A 20 -8.43 1.83 18.79
C GLU A 20 -8.94 2.97 19.68
N ILE A 21 -9.44 4.06 19.08
CA ILE A 21 -10.01 5.18 19.81
C ILE A 21 -11.32 4.78 20.51
N ALA A 22 -12.22 4.12 19.78
CA ALA A 22 -13.51 3.66 20.30
C ALA A 22 -13.33 2.61 21.41
N LEU A 23 -12.37 1.68 21.27
CA LEU A 23 -12.04 0.66 22.26
C LEU A 23 -11.68 1.25 23.64
N ARG A 24 -11.18 2.50 23.65
CA ARG A 24 -10.85 3.24 24.88
C ARG A 24 -11.97 4.15 25.38
N GLY A 25 -13.17 4.05 24.76
CA GLY A 25 -14.36 4.75 25.19
C GLY A 25 -14.46 6.22 24.73
N HIS A 26 -13.60 6.68 23.81
CA HIS A 26 -13.69 8.00 23.26
C HIS A 26 -14.73 8.07 22.11
N LYS A 27 -15.41 9.20 21.98
CA LYS A 27 -16.37 9.43 20.90
C LYS A 27 -15.66 9.70 19.58
N VAL A 28 -15.73 8.76 18.64
CA VAL A 28 -15.11 8.87 17.32
C VAL A 28 -16.15 8.72 16.22
N LEU A 29 -16.06 9.61 15.23
CA LEU A 29 -16.82 9.55 13.99
C LEU A 29 -15.87 9.31 12.82
N VAL A 30 -16.13 8.29 12.01
CA VAL A 30 -15.51 8.11 10.70
C VAL A 30 -16.46 8.70 9.65
N ILE A 31 -15.93 9.59 8.80
CA ILE A 31 -16.62 10.09 7.62
C ILE A 31 -15.95 9.51 6.37
N GLU A 32 -16.77 9.00 5.45
CA GLU A 32 -16.34 8.43 4.17
C GLU A 32 -17.10 9.10 3.03
N GLU A 33 -16.37 9.56 2.00
CA GLU A 33 -16.99 10.27 0.88
C GLU A 33 -17.78 9.36 -0.05
N ASP A 34 -17.37 8.11 -0.16
CA ASP A 34 -18.04 7.11 -0.97
C ASP A 34 -19.36 6.65 -0.35
N TYR A 35 -20.20 5.99 -1.16
CA TYR A 35 -21.51 5.53 -0.74
C TYR A 35 -21.46 4.28 0.16
N GLU A 36 -20.33 3.62 0.25
CA GLU A 36 -20.12 2.37 0.97
C GLU A 36 -18.64 2.20 1.37
N ILE A 37 -18.38 1.67 2.55
CA ILE A 37 -17.03 1.31 2.99
C ILE A 37 -16.42 0.24 2.07
N GLY A 38 -15.15 0.44 1.69
CA GLY A 38 -14.39 -0.49 0.85
C GLY A 38 -14.66 -0.37 -0.65
N THR A 39 -15.48 0.58 -1.09
CA THR A 39 -15.84 0.79 -2.49
C THR A 39 -15.54 2.23 -2.91
N PRO A 40 -14.93 2.45 -4.10
CA PRO A 40 -14.38 1.47 -5.03
C PRO A 40 -13.11 0.78 -4.53
N GLU A 41 -12.94 -0.49 -4.90
CA GLU A 41 -11.77 -1.27 -4.48
C GLU A 41 -10.54 -0.97 -5.33
N HIS A 42 -9.66 -0.08 -4.87
CA HIS A 42 -8.47 0.36 -5.60
C HIS A 42 -7.23 -0.52 -5.41
N CYS A 43 -7.29 -1.57 -4.61
CA CYS A 43 -6.13 -2.32 -4.16
C CYS A 43 -6.04 -3.72 -4.76
N GLY A 44 -4.83 -4.22 -5.00
CA GLY A 44 -4.58 -5.61 -5.36
C GLY A 44 -4.92 -6.63 -4.27
N GLY A 45 -4.99 -6.20 -3.00
CA GLY A 45 -5.40 -7.05 -1.88
C GLY A 45 -4.31 -7.95 -1.30
N LEU A 46 -3.07 -7.90 -1.78
CA LEU A 46 -1.97 -8.75 -1.30
C LEU A 46 -1.48 -8.34 0.09
N VAL A 47 -1.37 -9.32 1.00
CA VAL A 47 -0.86 -9.14 2.37
C VAL A 47 -0.34 -10.47 2.92
N SER A 48 0.60 -10.46 3.86
CA SER A 48 1.03 -11.65 4.59
C SER A 48 0.11 -11.96 5.77
N ILE A 49 0.07 -13.22 6.20
CA ILE A 49 -0.65 -13.61 7.42
C ILE A 49 -0.01 -12.97 8.66
N SER A 50 1.32 -12.89 8.73
CA SER A 50 2.01 -12.24 9.85
C SER A 50 1.64 -10.75 9.99
N ALA A 51 1.43 -10.04 8.88
CA ALA A 51 0.92 -8.68 8.92
C ALA A 51 -0.51 -8.60 9.47
N MET A 52 -1.35 -9.58 9.14
CA MET A 52 -2.71 -9.65 9.70
C MET A 52 -2.70 -9.88 11.21
N ASP A 53 -1.81 -10.75 11.69
CA ASP A 53 -1.63 -11.01 13.13
C ASP A 53 -1.18 -9.73 13.86
N ASP A 54 -0.21 -8.99 13.31
CA ASP A 54 0.26 -7.70 13.85
C ASP A 54 -0.85 -6.63 13.90
N LEU A 55 -1.80 -6.66 12.96
CA LEU A 55 -2.97 -5.77 12.95
C LEU A 55 -4.09 -6.24 13.90
N GLY A 56 -3.94 -7.41 14.52
CA GLY A 56 -4.96 -8.01 15.36
C GLY A 56 -6.22 -8.37 14.59
N ILE A 57 -6.08 -8.83 13.34
CA ILE A 57 -7.21 -9.17 12.46
C ILE A 57 -7.07 -10.62 11.99
N ILE A 58 -8.09 -11.41 12.28
CA ILE A 58 -8.28 -12.72 11.65
C ILE A 58 -9.19 -12.51 10.45
N PRO A 59 -8.71 -12.67 9.20
CA PRO A 59 -9.55 -12.51 8.03
C PRO A 59 -10.72 -13.49 8.05
N MET A 60 -11.92 -13.00 7.87
CA MET A 60 -13.10 -13.87 7.71
C MET A 60 -13.05 -14.59 6.36
N ARG A 61 -13.77 -15.70 6.23
CA ARG A 61 -13.83 -16.44 4.97
C ARG A 61 -14.28 -15.59 3.79
N ALA A 62 -15.21 -14.67 4.03
CA ALA A 62 -15.72 -13.75 3.01
C ALA A 62 -14.69 -12.73 2.53
N THR A 63 -13.67 -12.43 3.35
CA THR A 63 -12.61 -11.49 3.03
C THR A 63 -11.41 -12.12 2.34
N LEU A 64 -11.36 -13.46 2.26
CA LEU A 64 -10.25 -14.19 1.66
C LEU A 64 -10.62 -14.64 0.24
N ASP A 65 -10.03 -13.99 -0.75
CA ASP A 65 -10.18 -14.37 -2.15
C ASP A 65 -9.26 -15.55 -2.53
N ASN A 66 -7.98 -15.48 -2.14
CA ASN A 66 -7.00 -16.47 -2.58
C ASN A 66 -5.81 -16.60 -1.62
N LYS A 67 -5.02 -17.68 -1.79
CA LYS A 67 -3.69 -17.89 -1.21
C LYS A 67 -2.69 -18.08 -2.33
N VAL A 68 -1.66 -17.24 -2.36
CA VAL A 68 -0.60 -17.26 -3.36
C VAL A 68 0.50 -18.22 -2.95
N ARG A 69 0.98 -19.01 -3.89
CA ARG A 69 2.11 -19.96 -3.67
C ARG A 69 3.40 -19.48 -4.27
N THR A 70 3.32 -18.76 -5.39
CA THR A 70 4.49 -18.31 -6.13
C THR A 70 4.32 -16.88 -6.63
N ALA A 71 5.45 -16.18 -6.79
CA ALA A 71 5.52 -14.89 -7.45
C ALA A 71 6.51 -14.98 -8.62
N ARG A 72 6.02 -14.78 -9.84
CA ARG A 72 6.83 -14.79 -11.06
C ARG A 72 7.16 -13.39 -11.49
N MET A 73 8.45 -13.11 -11.61
CA MET A 73 8.96 -11.85 -12.14
C MET A 73 9.36 -12.04 -13.60
N ILE A 74 8.95 -11.15 -14.49
CA ILE A 74 9.18 -11.23 -15.92
C ILE A 74 9.89 -9.97 -16.39
N SER A 75 11.01 -10.16 -17.11
CA SER A 75 11.82 -9.08 -17.70
C SER A 75 11.26 -8.61 -19.04
N PRO A 76 11.73 -7.46 -19.60
CA PRO A 76 11.32 -6.97 -20.91
C PRO A 76 11.55 -7.97 -22.04
N SER A 77 12.58 -8.80 -21.96
CA SER A 77 12.88 -9.87 -22.95
C SER A 77 12.04 -11.15 -22.78
N GLY A 78 11.17 -11.20 -21.76
CA GLY A 78 10.38 -12.39 -21.44
C GLY A 78 11.11 -13.42 -20.57
N LYS A 79 12.39 -13.19 -20.20
CA LYS A 79 13.05 -14.02 -19.20
C LYS A 79 12.36 -13.88 -17.86
N SER A 80 12.29 -14.96 -17.10
CA SER A 80 11.58 -14.93 -15.82
C SER A 80 12.25 -15.78 -14.77
N PHE A 81 12.00 -15.44 -13.52
CA PHE A 81 12.25 -16.29 -12.35
C PHE A 81 11.03 -16.33 -11.45
N THR A 82 10.96 -17.36 -10.63
CA THR A 82 9.84 -17.58 -9.71
C THR A 82 10.37 -17.68 -8.29
N LEU A 83 9.74 -16.92 -7.39
CA LEU A 83 9.97 -16.97 -5.95
C LEU A 83 8.91 -17.84 -5.30
N ASP A 84 9.30 -18.62 -4.30
CA ASP A 84 8.36 -19.35 -3.46
C ASP A 84 7.75 -18.42 -2.42
N ALA A 85 6.45 -18.17 -2.50
CA ALA A 85 5.72 -17.30 -1.58
C ALA A 85 5.11 -18.06 -0.38
N ARG A 86 5.21 -19.42 -0.35
CA ARG A 86 4.62 -20.23 0.74
C ARG A 86 5.20 -19.93 2.12
N PRO A 87 6.51 -19.67 2.29
CA PRO A 87 7.05 -19.29 3.60
C PRO A 87 6.46 -17.98 4.13
N GLN A 88 6.07 -17.06 3.23
CA GLN A 88 5.50 -15.75 3.55
C GLN A 88 4.00 -15.81 3.82
N GLN A 89 3.34 -16.91 3.49
CA GLN A 89 1.89 -17.11 3.61
C GLN A 89 1.08 -15.91 3.09
N VAL A 90 1.37 -15.53 1.83
CA VAL A 90 0.72 -14.38 1.19
C VAL A 90 -0.71 -14.75 0.78
N ILE A 91 -1.64 -13.89 1.16
CA ILE A 91 -3.06 -14.00 0.81
C ILE A 91 -3.51 -12.82 -0.05
N VAL A 92 -4.59 -13.02 -0.80
CA VAL A 92 -5.31 -11.98 -1.52
C VAL A 92 -6.62 -11.73 -0.82
N LEU A 93 -6.88 -10.48 -0.46
CA LEU A 93 -8.11 -10.05 0.20
C LEU A 93 -9.09 -9.44 -0.80
N ASP A 94 -10.39 -9.75 -0.65
CA ASP A 94 -11.46 -8.87 -1.09
C ASP A 94 -11.47 -7.66 -0.14
N ARG A 95 -10.98 -6.52 -0.63
CA ARG A 95 -10.84 -5.31 0.17
C ARG A 95 -12.17 -4.67 0.53
N ARG A 96 -13.22 -4.91 -0.23
CA ARG A 96 -14.57 -4.44 0.11
C ARG A 96 -15.06 -5.12 1.38
N GLU A 97 -14.97 -6.45 1.43
CA GLU A 97 -15.38 -7.22 2.60
C GLU A 97 -14.40 -7.04 3.78
N PHE A 98 -13.11 -6.88 3.49
CA PHE A 98 -12.10 -6.66 4.52
C PHE A 98 -12.27 -5.30 5.21
N ASP A 99 -12.45 -4.22 4.46
CA ASP A 99 -12.65 -2.90 5.05
C ASP A 99 -13.97 -2.86 5.84
N LYS A 100 -15.05 -3.54 5.38
CA LYS A 100 -16.29 -3.71 6.13
C LYS A 100 -16.09 -4.52 7.41
N GLN A 101 -15.25 -5.55 7.40
CA GLN A 101 -14.89 -6.29 8.63
C GLN A 101 -14.26 -5.37 9.67
N ILE A 102 -13.31 -4.51 9.27
CA ILE A 102 -12.68 -3.56 10.18
C ILE A 102 -13.71 -2.50 10.66
N ALA A 103 -14.55 -2.00 9.75
CA ALA A 103 -15.62 -1.07 10.08
C ALA A 103 -16.59 -1.65 11.11
N HIS A 104 -16.95 -2.93 10.97
CA HIS A 104 -17.76 -3.63 11.95
C HIS A 104 -17.06 -3.70 13.31
N GLN A 105 -15.76 -4.02 13.36
CA GLN A 105 -14.99 -4.01 14.59
C GLN A 105 -14.98 -2.62 15.25
N ALA A 106 -14.75 -1.57 14.48
CA ALA A 106 -14.79 -0.19 14.99
C ALA A 106 -16.17 0.16 15.57
N LYS A 107 -17.25 -0.20 14.85
CA LYS A 107 -18.62 0.06 15.26
C LYS A 107 -19.02 -0.69 16.54
N VAL A 108 -18.65 -1.96 16.66
CA VAL A 108 -18.94 -2.78 17.87
C VAL A 108 -18.23 -2.17 19.09
N ASN A 109 -17.08 -1.53 18.91
CA ASN A 109 -16.35 -0.83 19.97
C ASN A 109 -16.88 0.60 20.23
N GLY A 110 -17.88 1.08 19.50
CA GLY A 110 -18.54 2.36 19.76
C GLY A 110 -18.26 3.48 18.76
N ALA A 111 -17.50 3.22 17.68
CA ALA A 111 -17.31 4.21 16.61
C ALA A 111 -18.62 4.44 15.83
N GLU A 112 -18.90 5.69 15.49
CA GLU A 112 -19.90 6.04 14.48
C GLU A 112 -19.25 6.09 13.09
N ILE A 113 -19.95 5.56 12.07
CA ILE A 113 -19.48 5.58 10.67
C ILE A 113 -20.55 6.22 9.82
N ARG A 114 -20.17 7.23 9.05
CA ARG A 114 -21.04 7.97 8.14
C ARG A 114 -20.45 7.95 6.74
N VAL A 115 -21.12 7.27 5.84
CA VAL A 115 -20.81 7.24 4.40
C VAL A 115 -21.49 8.41 3.69
N ARG A 116 -21.08 8.70 2.44
CA ARG A 116 -21.52 9.87 1.65
C ARG A 116 -21.27 11.20 2.36
N SER A 117 -20.27 11.24 3.22
CA SER A 117 -19.89 12.40 4.00
C SER A 117 -18.42 12.75 3.74
N SER A 118 -18.19 13.80 2.98
CA SER A 118 -16.84 14.22 2.58
C SER A 118 -16.32 15.38 3.41
N LEU A 119 -15.05 15.32 3.81
CA LEU A 119 -14.33 16.44 4.43
C LEU A 119 -14.14 17.55 3.39
N ARG A 120 -14.66 18.76 3.69
CA ARG A 120 -14.53 19.94 2.86
C ARG A 120 -13.44 20.87 3.35
N GLU A 121 -13.40 21.13 4.65
CA GLU A 121 -12.48 22.09 5.26
C GLU A 121 -12.16 21.66 6.69
N ILE A 122 -10.89 21.81 7.09
CA ILE A 122 -10.47 21.71 8.49
C ILE A 122 -10.54 23.10 9.10
N THR A 123 -11.25 23.22 10.21
CA THR A 123 -11.41 24.48 10.94
C THR A 123 -10.66 24.45 12.27
N LYS A 124 -10.62 25.57 13.00
CA LYS A 124 -9.98 25.64 14.32
C LYS A 124 -10.61 24.68 15.33
N ASP A 125 -11.95 24.49 15.26
CA ASP A 125 -12.72 23.77 16.28
C ASP A 125 -13.30 22.45 15.78
N GLY A 126 -12.91 21.98 14.56
CA GLY A 126 -13.43 20.77 13.98
C GLY A 126 -13.32 20.72 12.46
N VAL A 127 -14.35 20.20 11.79
CA VAL A 127 -14.38 20.02 10.34
C VAL A 127 -15.69 20.50 9.75
N LYS A 128 -15.64 21.00 8.50
CA LYS A 128 -16.82 21.15 7.64
C LYS A 128 -16.90 19.97 6.71
N THR A 129 -18.05 19.34 6.67
CA THR A 129 -18.35 18.20 5.80
C THR A 129 -19.41 18.57 4.77
N SER A 130 -19.71 17.64 3.84
CA SER A 130 -20.84 17.80 2.94
C SER A 130 -22.20 17.90 3.67
N ASP A 131 -22.28 17.40 4.91
CA ASP A 131 -23.52 17.26 5.70
C ASP A 131 -23.64 18.30 6.81
N GLY A 132 -22.65 19.19 6.94
CA GLY A 132 -22.61 20.23 7.96
C GLY A 132 -21.31 20.26 8.78
N ASP A 133 -21.28 21.16 9.75
CA ASP A 133 -20.11 21.38 10.60
C ASP A 133 -20.12 20.41 11.78
N ILE A 134 -18.96 19.86 12.12
CA ILE A 134 -18.76 18.91 13.22
C ILE A 134 -17.62 19.42 14.09
N LYS A 135 -17.88 19.60 15.40
CA LYS A 135 -16.86 20.01 16.38
C LYS A 135 -16.15 18.79 16.96
N CYS A 136 -14.80 18.83 16.95
CA CYS A 136 -13.96 17.77 17.51
C CYS A 136 -12.64 18.32 18.07
N LYS A 137 -11.99 17.54 18.93
CA LYS A 137 -10.68 17.88 19.52
C LYS A 137 -9.52 17.50 18.58
N VAL A 138 -9.62 16.35 17.93
CA VAL A 138 -8.59 15.80 17.04
C VAL A 138 -9.21 15.43 15.69
N ILE A 139 -8.47 15.68 14.62
CA ILE A 139 -8.83 15.35 13.25
C ILE A 139 -7.82 14.33 12.73
N VAL A 140 -8.30 13.21 12.22
CA VAL A 140 -7.45 12.22 11.54
C VAL A 140 -7.66 12.32 10.04
N ASP A 141 -6.63 12.70 9.30
CA ASP A 141 -6.63 12.69 7.84
C ASP A 141 -6.19 11.31 7.32
N ALA A 142 -7.16 10.52 6.91
CA ALA A 142 -7.00 9.19 6.34
C ALA A 142 -7.52 9.09 4.89
N ARG A 143 -7.63 10.25 4.16
CA ARG A 143 -8.21 10.35 2.82
C ARG A 143 -7.32 9.78 1.70
N GLY A 144 -6.23 9.10 2.05
CA GLY A 144 -5.36 8.46 1.09
C GLY A 144 -4.59 9.46 0.21
N VAL A 145 -4.28 9.02 -1.01
CA VAL A 145 -3.45 9.80 -1.95
C VAL A 145 -4.08 11.16 -2.30
N SER A 146 -5.39 11.30 -2.25
CA SER A 146 -6.08 12.56 -2.54
C SER A 146 -5.60 13.70 -1.63
N SER A 147 -5.25 13.42 -0.39
CA SER A 147 -4.68 14.40 0.56
C SER A 147 -3.28 14.89 0.15
N LEU A 148 -2.51 14.08 -0.55
CA LEU A 148 -1.14 14.40 -1.00
C LEU A 148 -1.10 15.09 -2.36
N ILE A 149 -1.94 14.70 -3.29
CA ILE A 149 -1.95 15.22 -4.69
C ILE A 149 -2.12 16.75 -4.72
N HIS A 150 -2.85 17.31 -3.81
CA HIS A 150 -3.02 18.77 -3.72
C HIS A 150 -1.73 19.50 -3.34
N LYS A 151 -0.80 18.82 -2.64
CA LYS A 151 0.46 19.40 -2.14
C LYS A 151 1.64 19.06 -3.07
N ASP A 152 1.70 17.84 -3.54
CA ASP A 152 2.80 17.34 -4.38
C ASP A 152 2.32 16.24 -5.35
N ARG A 153 2.33 16.55 -6.64
CA ARG A 153 1.97 15.59 -7.69
C ARG A 153 3.15 14.75 -8.18
N THR A 154 4.37 15.13 -7.82
CA THR A 154 5.58 14.44 -8.35
C THR A 154 5.79 13.06 -7.75
N GLY A 155 5.15 12.76 -6.60
CA GLY A 155 5.19 11.47 -5.93
C GLY A 155 4.15 10.47 -6.41
N THR A 156 3.35 10.79 -7.44
CA THR A 156 2.28 9.93 -7.92
C THR A 156 2.59 9.30 -9.26
N LEU A 157 2.09 8.06 -9.44
CA LEU A 157 2.03 7.39 -10.75
C LEU A 157 0.58 7.20 -11.15
N GLN A 158 0.32 7.25 -12.45
CA GLN A 158 -0.97 6.87 -13.01
C GLN A 158 -1.11 5.36 -13.01
N SER A 159 -2.26 4.84 -12.58
CA SER A 159 -2.52 3.41 -12.61
C SER A 159 -3.93 3.08 -13.09
N ALA A 160 -4.06 1.88 -13.66
CA ALA A 160 -5.32 1.22 -13.95
C ALA A 160 -5.26 -0.23 -13.45
N GLN A 161 -6.37 -0.72 -12.91
CA GLN A 161 -6.56 -2.11 -12.53
C GLN A 161 -7.92 -2.59 -13.02
N TYR A 162 -7.94 -3.68 -13.76
CA TYR A 162 -9.17 -4.34 -14.20
C TYR A 162 -9.35 -5.66 -13.46
N GLU A 163 -10.57 -5.95 -13.07
CA GLU A 163 -10.96 -7.30 -12.69
C GLU A 163 -11.41 -8.03 -13.94
N VAL A 164 -10.78 -9.17 -14.22
CA VAL A 164 -11.00 -9.91 -15.46
C VAL A 164 -11.23 -11.40 -15.20
N TYR A 165 -12.05 -12.01 -16.05
CA TYR A 165 -12.12 -13.45 -16.22
C TYR A 165 -11.30 -13.87 -17.44
N ALA A 166 -10.43 -14.89 -17.29
CA ALA A 166 -9.65 -15.45 -18.38
C ALA A 166 -9.11 -16.85 -18.03
N ASP A 167 -9.00 -17.71 -19.03
CA ASP A 167 -8.51 -19.08 -18.91
C ASP A 167 -6.99 -19.20 -18.73
N TRP A 168 -6.24 -18.14 -19.08
CA TRP A 168 -4.79 -18.05 -18.91
C TRP A 168 -4.32 -17.68 -17.51
N ILE A 169 -5.23 -17.44 -16.55
CA ILE A 169 -4.90 -17.08 -15.17
C ILE A 169 -4.44 -18.31 -14.39
N ASP A 170 -3.20 -18.26 -13.88
CA ASP A 170 -2.72 -19.24 -12.90
C ASP A 170 -3.15 -18.78 -11.48
N LYS A 171 -4.08 -19.51 -10.87
CA LYS A 171 -4.65 -19.18 -9.56
C LYS A 171 -3.63 -19.20 -8.40
N GLU A 172 -2.48 -19.84 -8.56
CA GLU A 172 -1.48 -19.99 -7.50
C GLU A 172 -0.32 -19.01 -7.64
N GLN A 173 -0.25 -18.27 -8.77
CA GLN A 173 0.90 -17.43 -9.10
C GLN A 173 0.52 -15.97 -9.31
N VAL A 174 1.19 -15.08 -8.58
CA VAL A 174 1.23 -13.65 -8.92
C VAL A 174 2.29 -13.44 -9.99
N GLU A 175 1.99 -12.63 -11.00
CA GLU A 175 2.95 -12.24 -12.04
C GLU A 175 3.23 -10.74 -11.99
N VAL A 176 4.51 -10.37 -12.14
CA VAL A 176 4.98 -8.98 -12.20
C VAL A 176 5.84 -8.82 -13.45
N TYR A 177 5.49 -7.84 -14.28
CA TYR A 177 6.15 -7.57 -15.55
C TYR A 177 6.89 -6.25 -15.48
N LEU A 178 8.20 -6.28 -15.64
CA LEU A 178 9.05 -5.10 -15.71
C LEU A 178 9.28 -4.71 -17.17
N ASP A 179 9.08 -3.44 -17.49
CA ASP A 179 9.38 -2.88 -18.82
C ASP A 179 9.37 -1.36 -18.70
N GLN A 180 10.55 -0.72 -18.76
CA GLN A 180 10.68 0.72 -18.56
C GLN A 180 10.14 1.55 -19.73
N GLU A 181 9.94 0.95 -20.89
CA GLU A 181 9.31 1.63 -22.03
C GLU A 181 7.78 1.64 -21.92
N LYS A 182 7.19 0.53 -21.38
CA LYS A 182 5.74 0.40 -21.22
C LYS A 182 5.24 0.90 -19.87
N TYR A 183 6.01 0.65 -18.78
CA TYR A 183 5.65 0.95 -17.39
C TYR A 183 6.74 1.77 -16.69
N PRO A 184 7.10 2.98 -17.18
CA PRO A 184 8.22 3.75 -16.66
C PRO A 184 8.16 3.94 -15.13
N GLY A 185 9.19 3.47 -14.44
CA GLY A 185 9.31 3.58 -12.98
C GLY A 185 8.38 2.68 -12.18
N PHE A 186 7.65 1.73 -12.83
CA PHE A 186 6.83 0.75 -12.12
C PHE A 186 6.73 -0.57 -12.91
N PHE A 187 5.56 -1.24 -12.90
CA PHE A 187 5.36 -2.55 -13.51
C PHE A 187 3.88 -2.82 -13.84
N ALA A 188 3.64 -3.90 -14.59
CA ALA A 188 2.33 -4.50 -14.72
C ALA A 188 2.22 -5.72 -13.80
N TRP A 189 1.00 -6.06 -13.35
CA TRP A 189 0.74 -7.18 -12.43
C TRP A 189 -0.48 -7.98 -12.81
N ILE A 190 -0.44 -9.28 -12.47
CA ILE A 190 -1.58 -10.18 -12.46
C ILE A 190 -1.68 -10.78 -11.06
N ILE A 191 -2.78 -10.54 -10.36
CA ILE A 191 -3.04 -11.03 -9.01
C ILE A 191 -4.29 -11.91 -9.08
N PRO A 192 -4.17 -13.25 -9.04
CA PRO A 192 -5.32 -14.13 -9.09
C PRO A 192 -6.16 -14.01 -7.82
N THR A 193 -7.45 -13.80 -7.98
CA THR A 193 -8.42 -13.71 -6.88
C THR A 193 -9.15 -15.03 -6.67
N ARG A 194 -9.63 -15.61 -7.76
CA ARG A 194 -10.35 -16.90 -7.77
C ARG A 194 -9.92 -17.73 -8.96
N ARG A 195 -10.57 -18.86 -9.16
CA ARG A 195 -10.37 -19.62 -10.37
C ARG A 195 -10.80 -18.79 -11.58
N ASP A 196 -9.92 -18.67 -12.57
CA ASP A 196 -10.15 -17.96 -13.83
C ASP A 196 -10.47 -16.45 -13.64
N GLU A 197 -10.18 -15.87 -12.44
CA GLU A 197 -10.42 -14.47 -12.10
C GLU A 197 -9.18 -13.82 -11.52
N ALA A 198 -8.83 -12.60 -11.97
CA ALA A 198 -7.69 -11.85 -11.47
C ALA A 198 -7.91 -10.34 -11.49
N LYS A 199 -7.17 -9.66 -10.61
CA LYS A 199 -6.91 -8.22 -10.69
C LYS A 199 -5.65 -8.03 -11.54
N VAL A 200 -5.82 -7.46 -12.73
CA VAL A 200 -4.72 -7.17 -13.66
C VAL A 200 -4.54 -5.67 -13.75
N GLY A 201 -3.32 -5.19 -13.60
CA GLY A 201 -3.12 -3.75 -13.62
C GLY A 201 -1.74 -3.33 -14.11
N VAL A 202 -1.63 -2.03 -14.32
CA VAL A 202 -0.39 -1.33 -14.70
C VAL A 202 -0.29 -0.01 -13.96
N ALA A 203 0.94 0.40 -13.68
CA ALA A 203 1.21 1.77 -13.27
C ALA A 203 2.52 2.26 -13.92
N GLY A 204 2.65 3.56 -14.11
CA GLY A 204 3.86 4.15 -14.66
C GLY A 204 3.81 5.66 -14.70
N LYS A 205 4.97 6.26 -14.90
CA LYS A 205 5.13 7.72 -15.00
C LYS A 205 4.78 8.18 -16.41
N GLY A 206 3.79 9.09 -16.53
CA GLY A 206 3.45 9.73 -17.80
C GLY A 206 2.76 8.84 -18.83
N ILE A 207 2.21 7.69 -18.41
CA ILE A 207 1.46 6.78 -19.30
C ILE A 207 -0.03 7.11 -19.35
N ASN A 208 -0.71 6.63 -20.38
CA ASN A 208 -2.16 6.42 -20.37
C ASN A 208 -2.43 5.00 -19.85
N PRO A 209 -2.78 4.84 -18.57
CA PRO A 209 -2.83 3.51 -17.97
C PRO A 209 -3.94 2.63 -18.56
N ALA A 210 -5.03 3.21 -19.07
CA ALA A 210 -6.09 2.46 -19.74
C ALA A 210 -5.58 1.81 -21.03
N ALA A 211 -4.94 2.60 -21.91
CA ALA A 211 -4.42 2.12 -23.18
C ALA A 211 -3.33 1.06 -22.98
N VAL A 212 -2.40 1.31 -22.03
CA VAL A 212 -1.31 0.38 -21.73
C VAL A 212 -1.84 -0.94 -21.17
N LEU A 213 -2.85 -0.90 -20.28
CA LEU A 213 -3.44 -2.09 -19.71
C LEU A 213 -4.24 -2.89 -20.76
N GLU A 214 -4.98 -2.22 -21.63
CA GLU A 214 -5.72 -2.90 -22.72
C GLU A 214 -4.76 -3.60 -23.70
N ASP A 215 -3.63 -2.97 -24.05
CA ASP A 215 -2.61 -3.60 -24.87
C ASP A 215 -1.95 -4.79 -24.17
N PHE A 216 -1.67 -4.68 -22.87
CA PHE A 216 -1.15 -5.77 -22.07
C PHE A 216 -2.11 -6.98 -22.06
N LEU A 217 -3.39 -6.75 -21.80
CA LEU A 217 -4.43 -7.79 -21.76
C LEU A 217 -4.62 -8.46 -23.12
N LYS A 218 -4.64 -7.71 -24.22
CA LYS A 218 -4.74 -8.26 -25.59
C LYS A 218 -3.57 -9.22 -25.92
N GLN A 219 -2.36 -8.92 -25.42
CA GLN A 219 -1.18 -9.79 -25.62
C GLN A 219 -1.26 -11.09 -24.80
N LYS A 220 -2.04 -11.12 -23.70
CA LYS A 220 -2.22 -12.32 -22.87
C LYS A 220 -3.24 -13.31 -23.45
N GLY A 221 -4.20 -12.85 -24.21
CA GLY A 221 -5.24 -13.68 -24.82
C GLY A 221 -6.65 -13.18 -24.60
N ASN A 222 -7.64 -14.06 -24.71
CA ASN A 222 -9.03 -13.70 -24.49
C ASN A 222 -9.31 -13.40 -23.01
N TYR A 223 -10.14 -12.40 -22.77
CA TYR A 223 -10.56 -12.03 -21.42
C TYR A 223 -11.93 -11.32 -21.45
N SER A 224 -12.61 -11.35 -20.32
CA SER A 224 -13.83 -10.58 -20.07
C SER A 224 -13.60 -9.63 -18.89
N THR A 225 -13.88 -8.35 -19.05
CA THR A 225 -13.72 -7.35 -17.99
C THR A 225 -14.97 -7.27 -17.12
N VAL A 226 -14.79 -7.41 -15.82
CA VAL A 226 -15.85 -7.23 -14.81
C VAL A 226 -15.90 -5.79 -14.34
N ARG A 227 -14.73 -5.21 -14.03
CA ARG A 227 -14.62 -3.86 -13.50
C ARG A 227 -13.32 -3.19 -13.96
N LYS A 228 -13.41 -1.87 -14.19
CA LYS A 228 -12.26 -1.00 -14.49
C LYS A 228 -12.09 0.02 -13.37
N ILE A 229 -10.91 0.14 -12.83
CA ILE A 229 -10.56 1.04 -11.73
C ILE A 229 -9.36 1.87 -12.16
N PHE A 230 -9.41 3.17 -11.89
CA PHE A 230 -8.35 4.11 -12.15
C PHE A 230 -8.06 4.87 -10.86
N ALA A 231 -6.82 4.85 -10.40
CA ALA A 231 -6.41 5.58 -9.20
C ALA A 231 -4.94 5.98 -9.30
N PRO A 232 -4.57 7.17 -8.85
CA PRO A 232 -3.16 7.49 -8.64
C PRO A 232 -2.62 6.67 -7.46
N ILE A 233 -1.36 6.24 -7.56
CA ILE A 233 -0.64 5.60 -6.46
C ILE A 233 0.51 6.49 -6.00
N TRP A 234 0.73 6.54 -4.68
CA TRP A 234 1.83 7.28 -4.07
C TRP A 234 3.06 6.39 -3.89
N VAL A 235 4.23 6.88 -4.30
CA VAL A 235 5.48 6.09 -4.31
C VAL A 235 6.68 6.87 -3.77
N LYS A 236 6.47 8.07 -3.22
CA LYS A 236 7.53 8.95 -2.71
C LYS A 236 7.86 8.69 -1.24
N GLY A 237 7.18 7.70 -0.62
CA GLY A 237 7.36 7.36 0.79
C GLY A 237 6.68 8.33 1.75
N PRO A 238 7.05 8.29 3.05
CA PRO A 238 6.35 9.01 4.09
C PRO A 238 6.55 10.53 3.99
N ILE A 239 5.53 11.28 4.39
CA ILE A 239 5.60 12.73 4.56
C ILE A 239 6.50 13.06 5.77
N LYS A 240 6.99 14.30 5.83
CA LYS A 240 7.91 14.71 6.89
C LYS A 240 7.28 14.74 8.28
N GLU A 241 6.04 15.18 8.39
CA GLU A 241 5.33 15.35 9.65
C GLU A 241 3.97 14.66 9.59
N PHE A 242 3.75 13.66 10.46
CA PHE A 242 2.47 12.96 10.57
C PHE A 242 1.48 13.69 11.47
N VAL A 243 1.97 14.59 12.33
CA VAL A 243 1.18 15.33 13.29
C VAL A 243 1.45 16.83 13.17
N THR A 244 0.41 17.62 12.94
CA THR A 244 0.49 19.07 12.88
C THR A 244 -0.63 19.66 13.74
N GLY A 245 -0.29 20.17 14.92
CA GLY A 245 -1.29 20.60 15.91
C GLY A 245 -2.19 19.45 16.32
N ASN A 246 -3.50 19.61 16.12
CA ASN A 246 -4.50 18.58 16.39
C ASN A 246 -4.88 17.72 15.17
N ILE A 247 -4.13 17.82 14.07
CA ILE A 247 -4.32 17.03 12.86
C ILE A 247 -3.31 15.89 12.86
N VAL A 248 -3.80 14.65 12.77
CA VAL A 248 -3.01 13.42 12.68
C VAL A 248 -3.25 12.77 11.31
N THR A 249 -2.19 12.56 10.54
CA THR A 249 -2.28 12.01 9.19
C THR A 249 -1.86 10.54 9.21
N VAL A 250 -2.65 9.65 8.60
CA VAL A 250 -2.42 8.20 8.59
C VAL A 250 -2.59 7.60 7.20
N GLY A 251 -2.02 6.42 6.99
CA GLY A 251 -2.19 5.68 5.75
C GLY A 251 -1.48 6.32 4.56
N ASP A 252 -2.06 6.18 3.37
CA ASP A 252 -1.47 6.75 2.16
C ASP A 252 -1.44 8.29 2.20
N ALA A 253 -2.30 8.95 2.99
CA ALA A 253 -2.23 10.38 3.25
C ALA A 253 -0.94 10.78 3.98
N ALA A 254 -0.38 9.88 4.80
CA ALA A 254 0.93 10.03 5.45
C ALA A 254 2.08 9.44 4.61
N GLY A 255 1.81 8.91 3.41
CA GLY A 255 2.79 8.25 2.56
C GLY A 255 3.26 6.90 3.10
N GLN A 256 2.43 6.21 3.86
CA GLN A 256 2.76 4.93 4.52
C GLN A 256 2.60 3.70 3.61
N ALA A 257 2.33 3.88 2.30
CA ALA A 257 2.43 2.81 1.31
C ALA A 257 3.89 2.56 0.90
N LYS A 258 4.24 1.29 0.68
CA LYS A 258 5.59 0.87 0.29
C LYS A 258 6.01 1.52 -1.04
N PRO A 259 7.11 2.26 -1.12
CA PRO A 259 7.53 2.95 -2.35
C PRO A 259 7.77 2.01 -3.53
N THR A 260 8.15 0.76 -3.29
CA THR A 260 8.48 -0.24 -4.31
C THR A 260 7.26 -0.85 -4.99
N THR A 261 6.18 -1.10 -4.23
CA THR A 261 5.01 -1.87 -4.69
C THR A 261 3.68 -1.17 -4.49
N ALA A 262 3.67 0.02 -3.90
CA ALA A 262 2.46 0.74 -3.45
C ALA A 262 1.55 -0.09 -2.50
N GLY A 263 2.07 -1.17 -1.92
CA GLY A 263 1.36 -2.00 -0.93
C GLY A 263 1.32 -1.31 0.42
N GLY A 264 0.13 -1.01 0.96
CA GLY A 264 -0.04 -0.23 2.18
C GLY A 264 -0.84 -0.92 3.30
N ILE A 265 -1.45 -2.09 3.07
CA ILE A 265 -2.37 -2.71 4.04
C ILE A 265 -1.72 -2.82 5.43
N TYR A 266 -0.50 -3.33 5.51
CA TYR A 266 0.22 -3.52 6.77
C TYR A 266 0.75 -2.21 7.36
N SER A 267 1.59 -1.51 6.63
CA SER A 267 2.27 -0.29 7.12
C SER A 267 1.31 0.86 7.43
N SER A 268 0.27 1.02 6.60
CA SER A 268 -0.80 1.98 6.82
C SER A 268 -1.74 1.54 7.95
N GLY A 269 -2.09 0.25 8.00
CA GLY A 269 -2.94 -0.31 9.05
C GLY A 269 -2.32 -0.17 10.43
N LEU A 270 -1.04 -0.54 10.57
CA LEU A 270 -0.32 -0.34 11.82
C LEU A 270 -0.18 1.15 12.16
N GLY A 271 0.03 2.01 11.15
CA GLY A 271 -0.01 3.46 11.33
C GLY A 271 -1.32 3.94 11.95
N GLY A 272 -2.45 3.41 11.49
CA GLY A 272 -3.77 3.69 12.08
C GLY A 272 -3.86 3.25 13.55
N ILE A 273 -3.41 2.04 13.88
CA ILE A 273 -3.39 1.53 15.26
C ILE A 273 -2.54 2.41 16.18
N LEU A 274 -1.31 2.73 15.76
CA LEU A 274 -0.40 3.58 16.54
C LEU A 274 -0.97 4.99 16.74
N ALA A 275 -1.56 5.57 15.70
CA ALA A 275 -2.23 6.87 15.78
C ALA A 275 -3.42 6.84 16.75
N GLY A 276 -4.28 5.82 16.67
CA GLY A 276 -5.42 5.66 17.58
C GLY A 276 -4.98 5.56 19.04
N ASN A 277 -3.90 4.81 19.31
CA ASN A 277 -3.31 4.69 20.64
C ASN A 277 -2.74 6.03 21.15
N ALA A 278 -2.02 6.77 20.32
CA ALA A 278 -1.45 8.06 20.66
C ALA A 278 -2.53 9.13 20.92
N ILE A 279 -3.56 9.16 20.07
CA ILE A 279 -4.71 10.06 20.21
C ILE A 279 -5.45 9.78 21.53
N SER A 280 -5.71 8.52 21.86
CA SER A 280 -6.39 8.16 23.10
C SER A 280 -5.61 8.63 24.33
N LYS A 281 -4.28 8.40 24.35
CA LYS A 281 -3.41 8.90 25.44
C LYS A 281 -3.39 10.42 25.53
N PHE A 282 -3.44 11.11 24.39
CA PHE A 282 -3.58 12.55 24.35
C PHE A 282 -4.90 13.02 24.96
N LEU A 283 -6.01 12.39 24.60
CA LEU A 283 -7.34 12.74 25.13
C LEU A 283 -7.45 12.52 26.64
N GLU A 284 -6.78 11.50 27.18
CA GLU A 284 -6.73 11.19 28.60
C GLU A 284 -5.82 12.14 29.40
N SER A 285 -4.66 12.50 28.84
CA SER A 285 -3.62 13.25 29.58
C SER A 285 -3.59 14.75 29.29
N GLY A 286 -4.15 15.19 28.14
CA GLY A 286 -4.04 16.56 27.63
C GLY A 286 -2.63 16.93 27.13
N LYS A 287 -1.69 15.97 27.02
CA LYS A 287 -0.29 16.23 26.64
C LYS A 287 -0.09 16.05 25.14
N GLU A 288 0.17 17.11 24.39
CA GLU A 288 0.42 17.07 22.95
C GLU A 288 1.60 16.14 22.56
N ALA A 289 2.58 15.98 23.45
CA ALA A 289 3.68 15.06 23.23
C ALA A 289 3.26 13.60 23.00
N GLU A 290 2.07 13.19 23.47
CA GLU A 290 1.53 11.86 23.21
C GLU A 290 1.24 11.65 21.73
N LEU A 291 0.76 12.66 21.01
CA LEU A 291 0.50 12.56 19.57
C LEU A 291 1.78 12.32 18.78
N GLN A 292 2.91 12.93 19.18
CA GLN A 292 4.19 12.78 18.48
C GLN A 292 4.79 11.37 18.60
N LYS A 293 4.38 10.59 19.62
CA LYS A 293 4.83 9.20 19.78
C LYS A 293 4.41 8.33 18.61
N TYR A 294 3.27 8.58 18.01
CA TYR A 294 2.80 7.88 16.82
C TYR A 294 3.82 7.87 15.69
N GLN A 295 4.31 9.05 15.30
CA GLN A 295 5.31 9.16 14.23
C GLN A 295 6.60 8.44 14.59
N LYS A 296 7.06 8.60 15.84
CA LYS A 296 8.28 7.95 16.32
C LYS A 296 8.15 6.42 16.27
N GLU A 297 7.08 5.85 16.82
CA GLU A 297 6.86 4.40 16.88
C GLU A 297 6.73 3.81 15.46
N TRP A 298 6.03 4.49 14.55
CA TRP A 298 5.96 4.09 13.15
C TRP A 298 7.33 4.12 12.46
N SER A 299 8.10 5.20 12.67
CA SER A 299 9.42 5.35 12.08
C SER A 299 10.45 4.37 12.65
N ASP A 300 10.37 4.05 13.94
CA ASP A 300 11.22 3.04 14.57
C ASP A 300 10.99 1.65 13.93
N LYS A 301 9.75 1.32 13.52
CA LYS A 301 9.42 0.04 12.88
C LYS A 301 9.69 0.01 11.37
N PHE A 302 9.34 1.07 10.66
CA PHE A 302 9.32 1.07 9.19
C PHE A 302 10.35 2.02 8.54
N GLY A 303 10.92 2.97 9.28
CA GLY A 303 11.75 4.04 8.69
C GLY A 303 12.89 3.49 7.85
N LYS A 304 13.71 2.60 8.42
CA LYS A 304 14.83 1.98 7.72
C LYS A 304 14.39 1.19 6.47
N GLU A 305 13.30 0.45 6.57
CA GLU A 305 12.74 -0.30 5.44
C GLU A 305 12.29 0.62 4.31
N PHE A 306 11.60 1.71 4.64
CA PHE A 306 11.14 2.67 3.65
C PHE A 306 12.30 3.41 2.97
N GLU A 307 13.37 3.74 3.70
CA GLU A 307 14.61 4.30 3.12
C GLU A 307 15.22 3.34 2.08
N GLN A 308 15.32 2.05 2.42
CA GLN A 308 15.82 1.03 1.50
C GLN A 308 14.89 0.84 0.27
N MET A 309 13.58 0.87 0.48
CA MET A 309 12.61 0.79 -0.62
C MET A 309 12.68 2.02 -1.54
N LEU A 310 12.85 3.22 -1.00
CA LEU A 310 13.05 4.45 -1.78
C LEU A 310 14.30 4.39 -2.64
N LEU A 311 15.35 3.82 -2.10
CA LEU A 311 16.60 3.63 -2.83
C LEU A 311 16.46 2.56 -3.92
N ALA A 312 15.84 1.41 -3.62
CA ALA A 312 15.55 0.38 -4.62
C ALA A 312 14.68 0.95 -5.77
N ARG A 313 13.69 1.78 -5.43
CA ARG A 313 12.88 2.49 -6.40
C ARG A 313 13.72 3.45 -7.26
N SER A 314 14.56 4.28 -6.65
CA SER A 314 15.46 5.20 -7.36
C SER A 314 16.36 4.47 -8.36
N LEU A 315 16.81 3.26 -8.00
CA LEU A 315 17.53 2.37 -8.90
C LEU A 315 16.67 1.91 -10.07
N LEU A 316 15.52 1.35 -9.78
CA LEU A 316 14.62 0.84 -10.81
C LEU A 316 14.25 1.93 -11.85
N GLU A 317 14.02 3.16 -11.40
CA GLU A 317 13.70 4.29 -12.28
C GLU A 317 14.84 4.70 -13.23
N ARG A 318 16.09 4.35 -12.89
CA ARG A 318 17.29 4.65 -13.71
C ARG A 318 17.72 3.50 -14.62
N LEU A 319 17.19 2.28 -14.40
CA LEU A 319 17.49 1.13 -15.26
C LEU A 319 16.71 1.26 -16.58
N ASP A 320 17.37 0.94 -17.69
CA ASP A 320 16.74 0.69 -18.96
C ASP A 320 16.36 -0.81 -19.12
N ASN A 321 15.63 -1.14 -20.16
CA ASN A 321 15.20 -2.51 -20.43
C ASN A 321 16.37 -3.48 -20.60
N LYS A 322 17.50 -3.01 -21.17
CA LYS A 322 18.71 -3.82 -21.31
C LYS A 322 19.30 -4.18 -19.94
N SER A 323 19.46 -3.18 -19.06
CA SER A 323 19.99 -3.38 -17.71
C SER A 323 19.10 -4.30 -16.88
N ILE A 324 17.79 -4.21 -17.03
CA ILE A 324 16.84 -5.13 -16.38
C ILE A 324 17.04 -6.57 -16.91
N ASN A 325 17.20 -6.76 -18.22
CA ASN A 325 17.46 -8.09 -18.80
C ASN A 325 18.79 -8.66 -18.29
N ASP A 326 19.85 -7.87 -18.27
CA ASP A 326 21.17 -8.27 -17.76
C ASP A 326 21.10 -8.66 -16.26
N LEU A 327 20.30 -7.93 -15.47
CA LEU A 327 20.03 -8.28 -14.07
C LEU A 327 19.36 -9.66 -13.96
N PHE A 328 18.32 -9.91 -14.74
CA PHE A 328 17.62 -11.21 -14.75
C PHE A 328 18.52 -12.37 -15.14
N GLU A 329 19.47 -12.16 -16.06
CA GLU A 329 20.46 -13.15 -16.46
C GLU A 329 21.46 -13.46 -15.34
N SER A 330 21.74 -12.51 -14.48
CA SER A 330 22.71 -12.65 -13.40
C SER A 330 22.15 -13.33 -12.14
N ILE A 331 20.82 -13.45 -12.02
CA ILE A 331 20.15 -14.08 -10.87
C ILE A 331 20.34 -15.59 -10.92
N THR A 332 20.96 -16.15 -9.88
CA THR A 332 21.20 -17.59 -9.75
C THR A 332 20.09 -18.28 -8.95
N PRO A 333 19.89 -19.61 -9.15
CA PRO A 333 18.94 -20.37 -8.32
C PRO A 333 19.21 -20.25 -6.81
N GLN A 334 20.48 -20.16 -6.41
CA GLN A 334 20.86 -19.98 -5.01
C GLN A 334 20.34 -18.65 -4.43
N VAL A 335 20.47 -17.54 -5.16
CA VAL A 335 19.95 -16.22 -4.75
C VAL A 335 18.44 -16.27 -4.62
N LEU A 336 17.74 -16.94 -5.55
CA LEU A 336 16.28 -17.09 -5.48
C LEU A 336 15.83 -17.90 -4.27
N GLU A 337 16.55 -18.98 -3.95
CA GLU A 337 16.28 -19.80 -2.76
C GLU A 337 16.47 -18.99 -1.47
N GLU A 338 17.56 -18.21 -1.38
CA GLU A 338 17.83 -17.35 -0.25
C GLU A 338 16.77 -16.24 -0.09
N ILE A 339 16.34 -15.59 -1.19
CA ILE A 339 15.26 -14.60 -1.16
C ILE A 339 13.94 -15.25 -0.73
N SER A 340 13.64 -16.44 -1.21
CA SER A 340 12.41 -17.16 -0.84
C SER A 340 12.38 -17.55 0.64
N LYS A 341 13.54 -17.89 1.23
CA LYS A 341 13.66 -18.28 2.64
C LYS A 341 13.74 -17.12 3.61
N GLU A 342 14.55 -16.12 3.28
CA GLU A 342 14.92 -15.02 4.19
C GLU A 342 14.21 -13.71 3.86
N GLY A 343 13.68 -13.56 2.65
CA GLY A 343 12.92 -12.39 2.24
C GLY A 343 11.61 -12.27 3.00
N SER A 344 11.06 -11.08 3.05
CA SER A 344 9.74 -10.81 3.60
C SER A 344 8.86 -10.12 2.56
N PHE A 345 7.59 -10.49 2.53
CA PHE A 345 6.61 -9.80 1.70
C PHE A 345 6.38 -8.35 2.15
N ASP A 346 6.50 -8.11 3.46
CA ASP A 346 6.24 -6.80 4.06
C ASP A 346 7.50 -5.94 4.20
N PHE A 347 8.69 -6.57 4.28
CA PHE A 347 9.99 -5.92 4.44
C PHE A 347 10.94 -6.34 3.31
N HIS A 348 11.36 -5.39 2.49
CA HIS A 348 12.09 -5.68 1.25
C HIS A 348 13.62 -5.60 1.37
N THR A 349 14.15 -5.11 2.50
CA THR A 349 15.61 -4.87 2.68
C THR A 349 16.45 -6.09 2.35
N VAL A 350 16.09 -7.28 2.87
CA VAL A 350 16.84 -8.52 2.62
C VAL A 350 16.82 -8.88 1.13
N SER A 351 15.64 -8.83 0.49
CA SER A 351 15.49 -9.14 -0.92
C SER A 351 16.26 -8.18 -1.81
N VAL A 352 16.21 -6.88 -1.50
CA VAL A 352 16.96 -5.84 -2.22
C VAL A 352 18.47 -6.04 -2.04
N ALA A 353 18.94 -6.25 -0.81
CA ALA A 353 20.36 -6.47 -0.54
C ALA A 353 20.91 -7.70 -1.28
N LYS A 354 20.17 -8.82 -1.33
CA LYS A 354 20.57 -10.02 -2.06
C LYS A 354 20.60 -9.82 -3.57
N LEU A 355 19.62 -9.12 -4.13
CA LEU A 355 19.62 -8.78 -5.56
C LEU A 355 20.76 -7.84 -5.92
N LEU A 356 21.10 -6.87 -5.07
CA LEU A 356 22.22 -5.95 -5.26
C LEU A 356 23.58 -6.64 -5.09
N GLY A 357 23.69 -7.69 -4.28
CA GLY A 357 24.90 -8.47 -4.04
C GLY A 357 25.32 -9.39 -5.18
N VAL A 358 24.48 -9.56 -6.21
CA VAL A 358 24.80 -10.42 -7.37
C VAL A 358 25.92 -9.78 -8.20
N LYS A 359 27.03 -10.50 -8.44
CA LYS A 359 28.26 -9.99 -9.07
C LYS A 359 28.06 -9.29 -10.44
N GLY A 360 27.04 -9.64 -11.19
CA GLY A 360 26.68 -9.01 -12.48
C GLY A 360 25.98 -7.66 -12.31
N SER A 361 25.15 -7.51 -11.28
CA SER A 361 24.40 -6.29 -11.01
C SER A 361 25.28 -5.17 -10.43
N VAL A 362 26.33 -5.53 -9.67
CA VAL A 362 27.23 -4.56 -9.01
C VAL A 362 27.88 -3.60 -10.01
N LYS A 363 28.31 -4.07 -11.20
CA LYS A 363 28.91 -3.19 -12.21
C LYS A 363 27.89 -2.23 -12.84
N ALA A 364 26.69 -2.70 -13.16
CA ALA A 364 25.63 -1.86 -13.71
C ALA A 364 25.14 -0.85 -12.67
N ILE A 365 25.00 -1.28 -11.43
CA ILE A 365 24.57 -0.45 -10.30
C ILE A 365 25.67 0.56 -9.89
N GLN A 366 26.94 0.17 -9.87
CA GLN A 366 28.06 1.09 -9.63
C GLN A 366 28.18 2.18 -10.71
N ALA A 367 27.91 1.84 -11.96
CA ALA A 367 27.90 2.81 -13.06
C ALA A 367 26.77 3.85 -12.91
N ILE A 368 25.64 3.46 -12.31
CA ILE A 368 24.44 4.29 -12.16
C ILE A 368 24.48 5.12 -10.86
N LEU A 369 24.97 4.56 -9.76
CA LEU A 369 24.85 5.15 -8.42
C LEU A 369 26.11 5.84 -7.88
N GLY A 370 27.29 5.56 -8.42
CA GLY A 370 28.53 6.17 -7.92
C GLY A 370 28.65 6.11 -6.37
N ASN A 371 28.63 7.27 -5.72
CA ASN A 371 28.81 7.38 -4.26
C ASN A 371 27.57 6.97 -3.42
N GLU A 372 26.39 6.85 -4.00
CA GLU A 372 25.17 6.46 -3.25
C GLU A 372 25.22 4.98 -2.84
N LEU A 373 25.88 4.13 -3.62
CA LEU A 373 26.05 2.71 -3.30
C LEU A 373 26.85 2.47 -2.00
N ARG A 374 27.79 3.35 -1.68
CA ARG A 374 28.60 3.21 -0.45
C ARG A 374 27.78 3.43 0.82
N ARG A 375 26.74 4.27 0.75
CA ARG A 375 25.81 4.51 1.88
C ARG A 375 24.85 3.35 2.13
N LEU A 376 24.63 2.49 1.12
CA LEU A 376 23.75 1.32 1.20
C LEU A 376 24.43 0.12 1.86
N LEU A 377 25.73 -0.01 1.68
CA LEU A 377 26.50 -1.17 2.11
C LEU A 377 27.21 -0.95 3.47
N SER A 378 27.08 0.25 4.04
CA SER A 378 27.54 0.62 5.39
C SER A 378 26.37 0.63 6.39
#